data_a70d13bc507308396e182de0f2225e26
#
_entry.id   a70d13bc507308396e182de0f2225e26
#
_cell.length_a   1.000
_cell.length_b   1.000
_cell.length_c   1.000
_cell.angle_alpha   90.00
_cell.angle_beta   90.00
_cell.angle_gamma   90.00
#
_symmetry.space_group_name_H-M   'P 1'
#
loop_
_entity.id
_entity.type
_entity.pdbx_description
1 polymer ?
#
loop_
_entity_poly.entity_id
_entity_poly.type
_entity_poly.pdbx_seq_one_letter_code
_entity_poly.pdbx_strand_id
1 'polypeptide(L)'
;CDEEAFNACLHPFIRNSVGCMEFGGCFLNKRLNRTNDGGNIRRTTDAFQLATTVLFQNPIQNFALAPNNLTDASQICLDFLKQVPVTWDETVFIDGYPGKYCILARRHGDKWYVAGVNAQKEPLKLKIQLPMFAKGNRVTLYNDDLKRNVYTREVTLSKNKELPLTILSGGGIVIVK
;
A
#
# COMPACT_ATOMS: atom_id res chain seq x y z
N CYS A 1 6.32 -7.03 14.41
CA CYS A 1 7.46 -6.63 13.62
C CYS A 1 7.80 -7.60 12.50
N ASP A 2 8.16 -8.84 12.76
CA ASP A 2 8.54 -9.80 11.69
C ASP A 2 7.30 -10.37 10.97
N GLU A 3 6.16 -10.34 11.60
CA GLU A 3 4.89 -10.85 11.09
C GLU A 3 4.02 -9.76 10.44
N GLU A 4 4.42 -8.49 10.49
CA GLU A 4 3.61 -7.39 9.97
C GLU A 4 3.26 -7.60 8.49
N ALA A 5 4.26 -7.90 7.66
CA ALA A 5 4.06 -8.13 6.23
C ALA A 5 3.22 -9.39 5.97
N PHE A 6 3.49 -10.48 6.71
CA PHE A 6 2.72 -11.71 6.62
C PHE A 6 1.24 -11.47 6.95
N ASN A 7 0.97 -10.82 8.09
CA ASN A 7 -0.40 -10.51 8.51
C ASN A 7 -1.12 -9.58 7.54
N ALA A 8 -0.41 -8.58 6.98
CA ALA A 8 -1.01 -7.71 5.96
C ALA A 8 -1.43 -8.46 4.70
N CYS A 9 -0.74 -9.56 4.36
CA CYS A 9 -1.12 -10.44 3.26
C CYS A 9 -2.17 -11.49 3.65
N LEU A 10 -2.58 -11.59 4.93
CA LEU A 10 -3.65 -12.46 5.38
C LEU A 10 -4.99 -11.72 5.53
N HIS A 11 -4.96 -10.51 6.10
CA HIS A 11 -6.18 -9.77 6.44
C HIS A 11 -7.18 -9.62 5.29
N PRO A 12 -6.77 -9.30 4.05
CA PRO A 12 -7.70 -9.20 2.94
C PRO A 12 -8.44 -10.51 2.64
N PHE A 13 -7.80 -11.66 2.87
CA PHE A 13 -8.37 -12.97 2.55
C PHE A 13 -9.22 -13.57 3.67
N ILE A 14 -8.91 -13.26 4.93
CA ILE A 14 -9.59 -13.86 6.09
C ILE A 14 -10.41 -12.83 6.87
N ARG A 15 -9.80 -11.76 7.38
CA ARG A 15 -10.49 -10.79 8.24
C ARG A 15 -11.48 -9.93 7.48
N ASN A 16 -11.06 -9.40 6.32
CA ASN A 16 -11.91 -8.55 5.49
C ASN A 16 -12.91 -9.32 4.61
N SER A 17 -12.77 -10.64 4.47
CA SER A 17 -13.80 -11.48 3.84
C SER A 17 -15.06 -11.60 4.70
N VAL A 18 -14.92 -11.42 6.03
CA VAL A 18 -16.05 -11.44 6.98
C VAL A 18 -16.66 -10.04 7.14
N GLY A 19 -15.87 -8.98 7.02
CA GLY A 19 -16.34 -7.60 7.18
C GLY A 19 -15.22 -6.60 7.43
N CYS A 20 -15.62 -5.42 7.87
CA CYS A 20 -14.69 -4.36 8.22
C CYS A 20 -13.85 -4.71 9.44
N MET A 21 -12.69 -4.10 9.54
CA MET A 21 -11.83 -4.19 10.71
C MET A 21 -11.51 -2.78 11.22
N GLU A 22 -11.12 -2.68 12.46
CA GLU A 22 -10.48 -1.49 13.02
C GLU A 22 -8.96 -1.66 12.90
N PHE A 23 -8.27 -0.66 12.40
CA PHE A 23 -6.83 -0.71 12.17
C PHE A 23 -6.19 0.64 12.43
N GLY A 24 -5.34 0.68 13.45
CA GLY A 24 -4.45 1.80 13.76
C GLY A 24 -3.08 1.58 13.13
N GLY A 25 -3.02 1.62 11.81
CA GLY A 25 -1.79 1.35 11.05
C GLY A 25 -1.15 2.60 10.45
N CYS A 26 -0.36 2.39 9.43
CA CYS A 26 0.40 3.43 8.72
C CYS A 26 1.40 4.16 9.63
N PHE A 27 2.35 3.40 10.16
CA PHE A 27 3.40 3.89 11.02
C PHE A 27 4.62 4.31 10.18
N LEU A 28 4.93 5.61 10.14
CA LEU A 28 5.99 6.14 9.26
C LEU A 28 7.38 6.25 9.92
N ASN A 29 7.47 6.18 11.26
CA ASN A 29 8.77 6.17 11.92
C ASN A 29 9.60 4.95 11.47
N LYS A 30 10.89 5.16 11.26
CA LYS A 30 11.84 4.09 10.88
C LYS A 30 12.13 3.16 12.05
N ARG A 31 11.97 3.66 13.27
CA ARG A 31 12.04 2.90 14.51
C ARG A 31 10.65 2.87 15.17
N LEU A 32 10.32 1.76 15.81
CA LEU A 32 9.00 1.55 16.42
C LEU A 32 8.92 2.26 17.79
N ASN A 33 9.10 3.57 17.78
CA ASN A 33 8.87 4.46 18.90
C ASN A 33 8.39 5.85 18.42
N ARG A 34 8.03 6.72 19.36
CA ARG A 34 7.45 8.02 19.06
C ARG A 34 8.44 9.06 18.52
N THR A 35 9.72 8.89 18.77
CA THR A 35 10.75 9.91 18.49
C THR A 35 11.75 9.46 17.45
N ASN A 36 11.63 8.22 16.98
CA ASN A 36 12.53 7.63 15.97
C ASN A 36 13.98 7.40 16.45
N ASP A 37 14.24 7.52 17.75
CA ASP A 37 15.58 7.46 18.37
C ASP A 37 15.91 6.12 19.01
N GLY A 38 14.92 5.26 19.24
CA GLY A 38 15.06 3.97 19.90
C GLY A 38 14.10 2.90 19.39
N GLY A 39 14.05 1.77 20.06
CA GLY A 39 13.17 0.66 19.69
C GLY A 39 13.65 -0.15 18.48
N ASN A 40 12.82 -1.10 18.06
CA ASN A 40 13.11 -1.96 16.92
C ASN A 40 12.99 -1.20 15.58
N ILE A 41 13.82 -1.59 14.62
CA ILE A 41 13.73 -1.04 13.25
C ILE A 41 12.49 -1.62 12.56
N ARG A 42 11.68 -0.75 11.95
CA ARG A 42 10.57 -1.15 11.07
C ARG A 42 11.14 -1.82 9.81
N ARG A 43 10.66 -3.01 9.48
CA ARG A 43 11.14 -3.79 8.33
C ARG A 43 10.36 -3.53 7.05
N THR A 44 9.13 -3.05 7.17
CA THR A 44 8.30 -2.66 6.04
C THR A 44 8.66 -1.26 5.52
N THR A 45 8.39 -0.99 4.26
CA THR A 45 8.67 0.33 3.65
C THR A 45 7.55 1.33 3.89
N ASP A 46 7.77 2.58 3.52
CA ASP A 46 6.72 3.61 3.57
C ASP A 46 5.62 3.31 2.54
N ALA A 47 5.96 2.84 1.33
CA ALA A 47 4.95 2.45 0.34
C ALA A 47 4.11 1.24 0.82
N PHE A 48 4.71 0.31 1.59
CA PHE A 48 3.95 -0.74 2.27
C PHE A 48 2.91 -0.16 3.23
N GLN A 49 3.32 0.82 4.05
CA GLN A 49 2.41 1.47 5.01
C GLN A 49 1.26 2.18 4.30
N LEU A 50 1.54 2.88 3.19
CA LEU A 50 0.48 3.49 2.38
C LEU A 50 -0.45 2.44 1.79
N ALA A 51 0.07 1.33 1.28
CA ALA A 51 -0.73 0.27 0.69
C ALA A 51 -1.74 -0.33 1.68
N THR A 52 -1.38 -0.48 2.97
CA THR A 52 -2.29 -1.03 4.00
C THR A 52 -3.55 -0.18 4.18
N THR A 53 -3.49 1.14 3.98
CA THR A 53 -4.65 2.02 4.09
C THR A 53 -5.72 1.75 3.03
N VAL A 54 -5.32 1.15 1.90
CA VAL A 54 -6.22 0.74 0.82
C VAL A 54 -6.59 -0.73 0.92
N LEU A 55 -5.61 -1.60 1.25
CA LEU A 55 -5.84 -3.05 1.32
C LEU A 55 -6.83 -3.44 2.40
N PHE A 56 -6.81 -2.76 3.56
CA PHE A 56 -7.70 -3.11 4.66
C PHE A 56 -9.04 -2.39 4.52
N GLN A 57 -10.12 -3.13 4.66
CA GLN A 57 -11.46 -2.57 4.73
C GLN A 57 -11.70 -2.02 6.13
N ASN A 58 -11.33 -0.76 6.30
CA ASN A 58 -11.31 -0.07 7.57
C ASN A 58 -11.98 1.30 7.46
N PRO A 59 -13.28 1.45 7.79
CA PRO A 59 -14.00 2.72 7.66
C PRO A 59 -13.56 3.75 8.71
N ILE A 60 -12.84 3.33 9.74
CA ILE A 60 -12.26 4.22 10.77
C ILE A 60 -10.75 4.03 10.74
N GLN A 61 -10.04 4.83 9.94
CA GLN A 61 -8.59 4.79 9.85
C GLN A 61 -7.96 5.73 10.89
N ASN A 62 -7.19 5.15 11.78
CA ASN A 62 -6.45 5.87 12.80
C ASN A 62 -4.95 5.72 12.51
N PHE A 63 -4.38 6.69 11.80
CA PHE A 63 -2.96 6.64 11.45
C PHE A 63 -2.07 6.78 12.68
N ALA A 64 -1.15 5.84 12.87
CA ALA A 64 -0.20 5.83 13.95
C ALA A 64 0.97 6.79 13.68
N LEU A 65 0.65 8.07 13.43
CA LEU A 65 1.63 9.12 13.19
C LEU A 65 2.06 9.77 14.51
N ALA A 66 3.33 10.13 14.60
CA ALA A 66 3.90 10.89 15.70
C ALA A 66 4.17 12.33 15.25
N PRO A 67 4.25 13.31 16.19
CA PRO A 67 4.46 14.72 15.83
C PRO A 67 5.71 14.97 14.98
N ASN A 68 6.78 14.21 15.18
CA ASN A 68 8.01 14.30 14.36
C ASN A 68 7.76 13.93 12.89
N ASN A 69 6.71 13.17 12.55
CA ASN A 69 6.42 12.84 11.15
C ASN A 69 6.05 14.05 10.30
N LEU A 70 5.64 15.16 10.92
CA LEU A 70 5.40 16.41 10.19
C LEU A 70 6.68 16.99 9.57
N THR A 71 7.85 16.60 10.08
CA THR A 71 9.16 17.12 9.65
C THR A 71 10.06 16.06 9.06
N ASP A 72 9.99 14.81 9.50
CA ASP A 72 10.92 13.75 9.12
C ASP A 72 10.33 12.68 8.20
N ALA A 73 9.01 12.60 8.07
CA ALA A 73 8.37 11.71 7.10
C ALA A 73 8.41 12.31 5.68
N SER A 74 8.37 11.41 4.69
CA SER A 74 8.27 11.85 3.29
C SER A 74 6.98 12.63 3.05
N GLN A 75 7.08 13.80 2.43
CA GLN A 75 5.91 14.61 2.05
C GLN A 75 4.96 13.83 1.13
N ILE A 76 5.48 12.94 0.28
CA ILE A 76 4.70 12.02 -0.56
C ILE A 76 3.72 11.20 0.29
N CYS A 77 4.18 10.67 1.43
CA CYS A 77 3.33 9.89 2.33
C CYS A 77 2.26 10.76 2.98
N LEU A 78 2.64 11.92 3.50
CA LEU A 78 1.72 12.83 4.18
C LEU A 78 0.62 13.32 3.23
N ASP A 79 0.96 13.66 2.01
CA ASP A 79 -0.01 14.13 1.01
C ASP A 79 -0.95 13.01 0.56
N PHE A 80 -0.45 11.78 0.42
CA PHE A 80 -1.29 10.62 0.16
C PHE A 80 -2.29 10.37 1.30
N LEU A 81 -1.83 10.37 2.55
CA LEU A 81 -2.67 10.10 3.72
C LEU A 81 -3.77 11.14 3.95
N LYS A 82 -3.57 12.39 3.50
CA LYS A 82 -4.61 13.44 3.51
C LYS A 82 -5.76 13.16 2.53
N GLN A 83 -5.54 12.33 1.52
CA GLN A 83 -6.46 12.15 0.40
C GLN A 83 -7.05 10.74 0.30
N VAL A 84 -6.42 9.75 0.94
CA VAL A 84 -6.89 8.37 0.87
C VAL A 84 -8.28 8.26 1.51
N PRO A 85 -9.28 7.69 0.82
CA PRO A 85 -10.61 7.52 1.39
C PRO A 85 -10.62 6.37 2.40
N VAL A 86 -11.64 6.37 3.27
CA VAL A 86 -11.85 5.32 4.30
C VAL A 86 -12.96 4.35 3.93
N THR A 87 -13.78 4.69 2.93
CA THR A 87 -14.89 3.87 2.45
C THR A 87 -14.72 3.55 0.99
N TRP A 88 -15.23 2.40 0.57
CA TRP A 88 -15.05 1.88 -0.77
C TRP A 88 -16.37 1.43 -1.36
N ASP A 89 -16.64 1.82 -2.62
CA ASP A 89 -17.85 1.46 -3.36
C ASP A 89 -17.71 0.09 -4.03
N GLU A 90 -16.47 -0.27 -4.36
CA GLU A 90 -16.16 -1.50 -5.09
C GLU A 90 -14.78 -2.03 -4.73
N THR A 91 -14.63 -3.34 -4.72
CA THR A 91 -13.35 -4.03 -4.51
C THR A 91 -13.16 -5.10 -5.59
N VAL A 92 -12.01 -5.07 -6.24
CA VAL A 92 -11.61 -6.07 -7.25
C VAL A 92 -10.31 -6.73 -6.80
N PHE A 93 -10.31 -8.06 -6.73
CA PHE A 93 -9.09 -8.84 -6.52
C PHE A 93 -8.27 -8.84 -7.82
N ILE A 94 -7.00 -8.48 -7.73
CA ILE A 94 -6.09 -8.42 -8.88
C ILE A 94 -5.20 -9.66 -8.90
N ASP A 95 -4.46 -9.90 -7.81
CA ASP A 95 -3.56 -11.03 -7.69
C ASP A 95 -3.15 -11.23 -6.23
N GLY A 96 -2.75 -12.44 -5.85
CA GLY A 96 -2.26 -12.68 -4.49
C GLY A 96 -2.31 -14.12 -4.04
N TYR A 97 -1.58 -14.35 -2.96
CA TYR A 97 -1.60 -15.61 -2.23
C TYR A 97 -1.50 -15.33 -0.73
N PRO A 98 -2.40 -15.85 0.11
CA PRO A 98 -2.40 -15.60 1.55
C PRO A 98 -1.03 -15.78 2.18
N GLY A 99 -0.60 -14.80 2.96
CA GLY A 99 0.71 -14.78 3.64
C GLY A 99 1.93 -14.54 2.75
N LYS A 100 1.77 -14.43 1.41
CA LYS A 100 2.87 -14.16 0.49
C LYS A 100 2.80 -12.75 -0.08
N TYR A 101 1.70 -12.41 -0.73
CA TYR A 101 1.45 -11.08 -1.27
C TYR A 101 -0.05 -10.90 -1.53
N CYS A 102 -0.48 -9.66 -1.64
CA CYS A 102 -1.87 -9.35 -1.97
C CYS A 102 -1.92 -8.06 -2.78
N ILE A 103 -2.70 -8.05 -3.86
CA ILE A 103 -2.96 -6.88 -4.69
C ILE A 103 -4.47 -6.78 -4.89
N LEU A 104 -5.04 -5.66 -4.45
CA LEU A 104 -6.46 -5.33 -4.62
C LEU A 104 -6.61 -3.99 -5.33
N ALA A 105 -7.71 -3.82 -6.05
CA ALA A 105 -8.17 -2.53 -6.51
C ALA A 105 -9.46 -2.15 -5.76
N ARG A 106 -9.56 -0.90 -5.32
CA ARG A 106 -10.74 -0.36 -4.66
C ARG A 106 -11.15 0.96 -5.29
N ARG A 107 -12.45 1.19 -5.41
CA ARG A 107 -13.02 2.42 -5.96
C ARG A 107 -13.70 3.24 -4.86
N HIS A 108 -13.50 4.54 -4.92
CA HIS A 108 -14.26 5.53 -4.16
C HIS A 108 -14.68 6.67 -5.08
N GLY A 109 -15.98 6.83 -5.30
CA GLY A 109 -16.48 7.71 -6.35
C GLY A 109 -15.95 7.32 -7.72
N ASP A 110 -15.31 8.26 -8.39
CA ASP A 110 -14.72 8.04 -9.73
C ASP A 110 -13.23 7.61 -9.66
N LYS A 111 -12.64 7.55 -8.46
CA LYS A 111 -11.22 7.24 -8.28
C LYS A 111 -10.99 5.77 -7.92
N TRP A 112 -10.01 5.19 -8.59
CA TRP A 112 -9.51 3.86 -8.29
C TRP A 112 -8.15 3.92 -7.58
N TYR A 113 -8.02 3.06 -6.59
CA TYR A 113 -6.81 2.83 -5.82
C TYR A 113 -6.44 1.35 -5.93
N VAL A 114 -5.33 1.05 -6.59
CA VAL A 114 -4.78 -0.32 -6.61
C VAL A 114 -3.66 -0.37 -5.62
N ALA A 115 -3.71 -1.26 -4.66
CA ALA A 115 -2.67 -1.39 -3.64
C ALA A 115 -2.17 -2.82 -3.56
N GLY A 116 -0.87 -2.97 -3.31
CA GLY A 116 -0.25 -4.27 -3.16
C GLY A 116 0.89 -4.26 -2.16
N VAL A 117 1.08 -5.39 -1.48
CA VAL A 117 2.17 -5.63 -0.52
C VAL A 117 2.80 -7.00 -0.74
N ASN A 118 4.10 -7.10 -0.42
CA ASN A 118 4.88 -8.31 -0.55
C ASN A 118 5.48 -8.72 0.81
N ALA A 119 5.08 -9.89 1.32
CA ALA A 119 5.60 -10.48 2.55
C ALA A 119 6.75 -11.47 2.31
N GLN A 120 7.09 -11.74 1.05
CA GLN A 120 8.15 -12.67 0.73
C GLN A 120 9.53 -12.06 1.02
N LYS A 121 10.53 -12.91 1.22
CA LYS A 121 11.92 -12.48 1.47
C LYS A 121 12.59 -11.87 0.24
N GLU A 122 12.10 -12.22 -0.95
CA GLU A 122 12.62 -11.75 -2.23
C GLU A 122 11.71 -10.69 -2.86
N PRO A 123 12.26 -9.79 -3.69
CA PRO A 123 11.45 -8.87 -4.48
C PRO A 123 10.49 -9.63 -5.40
N LEU A 124 9.24 -9.24 -5.38
CA LEU A 124 8.20 -9.78 -6.23
C LEU A 124 8.16 -9.03 -7.56
N LYS A 125 8.49 -9.71 -8.65
CA LYS A 125 8.37 -9.20 -10.01
C LYS A 125 7.14 -9.80 -10.66
N LEU A 126 6.22 -8.97 -11.11
CA LEU A 126 4.97 -9.40 -11.74
C LEU A 126 4.50 -8.38 -12.78
N LYS A 127 3.52 -8.82 -13.56
CA LYS A 127 2.81 -7.97 -14.51
C LYS A 127 1.33 -8.06 -14.17
N ILE A 128 0.77 -6.97 -13.65
CA ILE A 128 -0.63 -6.94 -13.25
C ILE A 128 -1.52 -6.46 -14.38
N GLN A 129 -2.74 -7.01 -14.43
CA GLN A 129 -3.82 -6.57 -15.28
C GLN A 129 -4.69 -5.55 -14.53
N LEU A 130 -5.00 -4.43 -15.18
CA LEU A 130 -5.79 -3.36 -14.61
C LEU A 130 -7.05 -3.10 -15.45
N PRO A 131 -8.03 -4.03 -15.42
CA PRO A 131 -9.20 -3.98 -16.32
C PRO A 131 -10.09 -2.77 -16.10
N MET A 132 -10.08 -2.18 -14.88
CA MET A 132 -10.87 -0.99 -14.53
C MET A 132 -10.39 0.29 -15.24
N PHE A 133 -9.17 0.30 -15.79
CA PHE A 133 -8.65 1.47 -16.49
C PHE A 133 -8.82 1.32 -18.01
N ALA A 134 -8.90 2.45 -18.72
CA ALA A 134 -8.83 2.45 -20.17
C ALA A 134 -7.37 2.35 -20.66
N LYS A 135 -7.18 1.84 -21.88
CA LYS A 135 -5.86 1.86 -22.53
C LYS A 135 -5.35 3.31 -22.64
N GLY A 136 -4.07 3.50 -22.41
CA GLY A 136 -3.45 4.83 -22.48
C GLY A 136 -3.77 5.74 -21.29
N ASN A 137 -4.50 5.25 -20.27
CA ASN A 137 -4.68 6.04 -19.07
C ASN A 137 -3.34 6.33 -18.40
N ARG A 138 -3.20 7.55 -17.92
CA ARG A 138 -2.14 7.94 -16.98
C ARG A 138 -2.60 7.61 -15.57
N VAL A 139 -1.71 7.02 -14.80
CA VAL A 139 -1.92 6.67 -13.39
C VAL A 139 -0.72 7.12 -12.58
N THR A 140 -0.94 7.50 -11.34
CA THR A 140 0.15 7.82 -10.42
C THR A 140 0.54 6.55 -9.66
N LEU A 141 1.78 6.12 -9.82
CA LEU A 141 2.36 4.99 -9.09
C LEU A 141 3.17 5.50 -7.90
N TYR A 142 2.86 4.99 -6.71
CA TYR A 142 3.66 5.06 -5.49
C TYR A 142 4.39 3.73 -5.33
N ASN A 143 5.71 3.75 -5.18
CA ASN A 143 6.52 2.53 -5.02
C ASN A 143 7.80 2.85 -4.25
N ASP A 144 8.58 1.83 -3.94
CA ASP A 144 9.87 1.95 -3.27
C ASP A 144 11.02 1.89 -4.26
N ASP A 145 12.02 2.76 -4.09
CA ASP A 145 13.30 2.66 -4.79
C ASP A 145 14.20 1.57 -4.16
N LEU A 146 15.35 1.30 -4.77
CA LEU A 146 16.30 0.29 -4.26
C LEU A 146 16.88 0.63 -2.88
N LYS A 147 16.79 1.89 -2.45
CA LYS A 147 17.17 2.34 -1.10
C LYS A 147 16.00 2.28 -0.11
N ARG A 148 14.86 1.74 -0.56
CA ARG A 148 13.61 1.59 0.21
C ARG A 148 12.95 2.94 0.57
N ASN A 149 13.20 3.98 -0.22
CA ASN A 149 12.47 5.25 -0.11
C ASN A 149 11.27 5.23 -1.04
N VAL A 150 10.15 5.77 -0.55
CA VAL A 150 8.97 5.96 -1.39
C VAL A 150 9.21 7.02 -2.47
N TYR A 151 8.75 6.75 -3.66
CA TYR A 151 8.72 7.70 -4.76
C TYR A 151 7.38 7.65 -5.50
N THR A 152 7.09 8.68 -6.26
CA THR A 152 5.95 8.71 -7.18
C THR A 152 6.41 8.90 -8.61
N ARG A 153 5.67 8.31 -9.54
CA ARG A 153 5.83 8.60 -10.97
C ARG A 153 4.51 8.42 -11.71
N GLU A 154 4.33 9.19 -12.77
CA GLU A 154 3.26 8.97 -13.73
C GLU A 154 3.63 7.80 -14.65
N VAL A 155 2.66 6.91 -14.86
CA VAL A 155 2.79 5.77 -15.76
C VAL A 155 1.63 5.76 -16.74
N THR A 156 1.94 5.57 -18.01
CA THR A 156 0.91 5.36 -19.04
C THR A 156 0.70 3.87 -19.25
N LEU A 157 -0.54 3.41 -19.11
CA LEU A 157 -0.88 2.00 -19.27
C LEU A 157 -0.75 1.56 -20.73
N SER A 158 -0.24 0.35 -20.92
CA SER A 158 -0.12 -0.29 -22.23
C SER A 158 -1.49 -0.51 -22.89
N LYS A 159 -1.47 -0.88 -24.18
CA LYS A 159 -2.69 -1.27 -24.91
C LYS A 159 -3.44 -2.42 -24.26
N ASN A 160 -2.72 -3.34 -23.61
CA ASN A 160 -3.26 -4.49 -22.92
C ASN A 160 -3.66 -4.19 -21.46
N LYS A 161 -3.53 -2.94 -21.01
CA LYS A 161 -3.80 -2.51 -19.62
C LYS A 161 -2.92 -3.24 -18.60
N GLU A 162 -1.74 -3.66 -19.02
CA GLU A 162 -0.76 -4.34 -18.19
C GLU A 162 0.26 -3.34 -17.64
N LEU A 163 0.68 -3.58 -16.42
CA LEU A 163 1.74 -2.83 -15.76
C LEU A 163 2.76 -3.79 -15.15
N PRO A 164 4.01 -3.78 -15.64
CA PRO A 164 5.10 -4.49 -14.99
C PRO A 164 5.51 -3.76 -13.71
N LEU A 165 5.63 -4.50 -12.61
CA LEU A 165 5.94 -3.98 -11.29
C LEU A 165 7.01 -4.82 -10.61
N THR A 166 7.75 -4.19 -9.71
CA THR A 166 8.58 -4.85 -8.72
C THR A 166 8.20 -4.33 -7.35
N ILE A 167 7.82 -5.21 -6.44
CA ILE A 167 7.53 -4.89 -5.04
C ILE A 167 8.64 -5.49 -4.19
N LEU A 168 9.39 -4.66 -3.48
CA LEU A 168 10.49 -5.12 -2.64
C LEU A 168 9.99 -6.07 -1.54
N SER A 169 10.90 -6.84 -0.93
CA SER A 169 10.60 -7.59 0.29
C SER A 169 10.14 -6.65 1.40
N GLY A 170 8.97 -6.89 1.99
CA GLY A 170 8.34 -5.97 2.95
C GLY A 170 7.99 -4.61 2.34
N GLY A 171 7.93 -4.53 1.02
CA GLY A 171 7.58 -3.34 0.26
C GLY A 171 6.11 -3.31 -0.14
N GLY A 172 5.70 -2.17 -0.71
CA GLY A 172 4.35 -1.96 -1.20
C GLY A 172 4.27 -1.11 -2.44
N ILE A 173 3.10 -1.08 -3.03
CA ILE A 173 2.73 -0.18 -4.13
C ILE A 173 1.35 0.40 -3.89
N VAL A 174 1.13 1.61 -4.39
CA VAL A 174 -0.22 2.14 -4.62
C VAL A 174 -0.27 2.76 -6.02
N ILE A 175 -1.37 2.54 -6.72
CA ILE A 175 -1.64 3.15 -8.02
C ILE A 175 -2.97 3.90 -7.90
N VAL A 176 -2.97 5.17 -8.28
CA VAL A 176 -4.15 6.04 -8.16
C VAL A 176 -4.51 6.62 -9.51
N LYS A 177 -5.80 6.64 -9.79
CA LYS A 177 -6.40 7.37 -10.90
C LYS A 177 -7.77 7.89 -10.55
#